data_010047b83b6c46d02a1c219054aa29f8
#
_entry.id   010047b83b6c46d02a1c219054aa29f8
#
_cell.length_a   1.000
_cell.length_b   1.000
_cell.length_c   1.000
_cell.angle_alpha   90.00
_cell.angle_beta   90.00
_cell.angle_gamma   90.00
#
_symmetry.space_group_name_H-M   'P 1'
#
loop_
_entity.id
_entity.type
_entity.pdbx_description
1 polymer ?
#
loop_
_entity_poly.entity_id
_entity_poly.type
_entity_poly.pdbx_seq_one_letter_code
_entity_poly.pdbx_strand_id
1 'polypeptide(L)'
;MFYPEELLIAQSSEKNSEKLPHKKTPINKFVIGGFLVVAAVIILAVTSLRGNTQYYLTINELLSNPGGQTQNVRISGVVLGSTIQYDSTTNTLTFEVANIPGDNATIEKMGGLATALHTAATDSSLKHLKISYQGSRPDLLNDEAQAIMTGSLGSDGIFYANELLLKCPSRYEDSLPAQAGT
;
A
#
# COMPACT_ATOMS: atom_id res chain seq x y z
N MET A 1 75.39 49.40 9.83
CA MET A 1 75.62 48.47 10.95
C MET A 1 74.27 47.97 11.42
N PHE A 2 73.72 47.03 10.66
CA PHE A 2 72.48 46.34 11.03
C PHE A 2 72.59 44.89 10.52
N TYR A 3 72.58 43.95 11.39
CA TYR A 3 72.64 42.51 11.13
C TYR A 3 71.26 42.02 10.68
N PRO A 4 71.17 41.16 9.65
CA PRO A 4 69.94 40.47 9.35
C PRO A 4 69.96 39.10 10.04
N GLU A 5 69.31 38.99 11.18
CA GLU A 5 69.11 37.71 11.86
C GLU A 5 67.78 37.02 11.47
N GLU A 6 67.11 37.44 10.45
CA GLU A 6 65.79 36.88 10.04
C GLU A 6 65.85 35.79 8.96
N LEU A 7 67.04 35.42 8.50
CA LEU A 7 67.16 34.44 7.38
C LEU A 7 67.44 33.01 7.81
N LEU A 8 67.51 32.71 9.09
CA LEU A 8 67.85 31.38 9.61
C LEU A 8 66.66 30.60 10.17
N ILE A 9 65.49 31.19 10.29
CA ILE A 9 64.29 30.51 10.82
C ILE A 9 63.43 29.90 9.73
N ALA A 10 63.64 30.21 8.46
CA ALA A 10 62.84 29.72 7.34
C ALA A 10 63.28 28.33 6.79
N GLN A 11 64.37 27.75 7.27
CA GLN A 11 64.89 26.45 6.70
C GLN A 11 64.76 25.24 7.60
N SER A 12 64.08 25.31 8.73
CA SER A 12 63.93 24.14 9.60
C SER A 12 62.50 23.56 9.67
N SER A 13 61.57 24.03 8.84
CA SER A 13 60.17 23.53 8.83
C SER A 13 59.83 22.62 7.65
N GLU A 14 60.83 22.18 6.89
CA GLU A 14 60.59 21.32 5.71
C GLU A 14 61.31 19.97 5.85
N LYS A 15 60.95 19.19 6.83
CA LYS A 15 61.25 17.76 6.80
C LYS A 15 60.63 17.02 7.98
N ASN A 16 59.35 16.73 7.89
CA ASN A 16 58.80 15.51 8.48
C ASN A 16 57.39 15.23 7.98
N SER A 17 57.24 14.99 6.69
CA SER A 17 56.13 14.20 6.20
C SER A 17 56.43 12.74 6.44
N GLU A 18 56.30 12.32 7.67
CA GLU A 18 56.35 10.92 8.03
C GLU A 18 55.18 10.19 7.35
N LYS A 19 55.48 9.55 6.22
CA LYS A 19 54.59 8.59 5.56
C LYS A 19 54.31 7.47 6.54
N LEU A 20 53.17 7.54 7.21
CA LEU A 20 52.62 6.41 7.94
C LEU A 20 52.49 5.22 6.97
N PRO A 21 53.09 4.07 7.27
CA PRO A 21 52.96 2.90 6.43
C PRO A 21 51.51 2.45 6.49
N HIS A 22 50.79 2.57 5.40
CA HIS A 22 49.52 1.89 5.22
C HIS A 22 49.77 0.39 5.32
N LYS A 23 49.57 -0.15 6.51
CA LYS A 23 49.58 -1.58 6.78
C LYS A 23 48.41 -2.17 6.02
N LYS A 24 48.63 -2.67 4.80
CA LYS A 24 47.70 -3.48 4.06
C LYS A 24 47.43 -4.74 4.85
N THR A 25 46.43 -4.71 5.71
CA THR A 25 45.91 -5.92 6.35
C THR A 25 45.41 -6.84 5.23
N PRO A 26 45.95 -8.08 5.14
CA PRO A 26 45.39 -9.04 4.17
C PRO A 26 43.94 -9.30 4.53
N ILE A 27 43.03 -8.79 3.71
CA ILE A 27 41.61 -9.05 3.89
C ILE A 27 41.40 -10.54 3.66
N ASN A 28 41.09 -11.26 4.73
CA ASN A 28 40.89 -12.71 4.70
C ASN A 28 39.75 -13.01 3.69
N LYS A 29 39.98 -13.94 2.74
CA LYS A 29 39.00 -14.39 1.74
C LYS A 29 37.66 -14.75 2.38
N PHE A 30 37.69 -15.26 3.61
CA PHE A 30 36.52 -15.59 4.42
C PHE A 30 35.73 -14.35 4.87
N VAL A 31 36.38 -13.21 5.12
CA VAL A 31 35.71 -11.95 5.47
C VAL A 31 34.96 -11.37 4.25
N ILE A 32 35.59 -11.44 3.07
CA ILE A 32 34.93 -11.02 1.81
C ILE A 32 33.74 -11.93 1.52
N GLY A 33 33.89 -13.26 1.66
CA GLY A 33 32.79 -14.21 1.47
C GLY A 33 31.64 -14.00 2.46
N GLY A 34 31.96 -13.78 3.74
CA GLY A 34 30.97 -13.48 4.78
C GLY A 34 30.19 -12.18 4.48
N PHE A 35 30.90 -11.12 4.06
CA PHE A 35 30.26 -9.85 3.68
C PHE A 35 29.33 -10.00 2.47
N LEU A 36 29.73 -10.77 1.46
CA LEU A 36 28.89 -11.07 0.29
C LEU A 36 27.60 -11.80 0.68
N VAL A 37 27.69 -12.78 1.56
CA VAL A 37 26.51 -13.53 2.05
C VAL A 37 25.57 -12.59 2.82
N VAL A 38 26.10 -11.78 3.73
CA VAL A 38 25.28 -10.80 4.47
C VAL A 38 24.62 -9.79 3.53
N ALA A 39 25.36 -9.27 2.55
CA ALA A 39 24.80 -8.36 1.55
C ALA A 39 23.68 -9.01 0.72
N ALA A 40 23.85 -10.27 0.30
CA ALA A 40 22.83 -11.03 -0.42
C ALA A 40 21.56 -11.24 0.44
N VAL A 41 21.70 -11.56 1.72
CA VAL A 41 20.57 -11.72 2.64
C VAL A 41 19.84 -10.39 2.84
N ILE A 42 20.56 -9.27 2.98
CA ILE A 42 19.94 -7.94 3.11
C ILE A 42 19.18 -7.58 1.82
N ILE A 43 19.77 -7.83 0.65
CA ILE A 43 19.09 -7.57 -0.63
C ILE A 43 17.84 -8.42 -0.76
N LEU A 44 17.90 -9.72 -0.43
CA LEU A 44 16.72 -10.60 -0.42
C LEU A 44 15.65 -10.13 0.56
N ALA A 45 16.03 -9.73 1.77
CA ALA A 45 15.09 -9.21 2.75
C ALA A 45 14.40 -7.93 2.27
N VAL A 46 15.16 -6.97 1.72
CA VAL A 46 14.61 -5.71 1.20
C VAL A 46 13.72 -5.94 -0.03
N THR A 47 14.08 -6.84 -0.93
CA THR A 47 13.27 -7.16 -2.11
C THR A 47 12.01 -7.93 -1.73
N SER A 48 12.07 -8.83 -0.74
CA SER A 48 10.91 -9.57 -0.24
C SER A 48 9.89 -8.65 0.45
N LEU A 49 10.35 -7.66 1.21
CA LEU A 49 9.48 -6.68 1.86
C LEU A 49 8.82 -5.71 0.88
N ARG A 50 9.44 -5.41 -0.26
CA ARG A 50 8.87 -4.51 -1.28
C ARG A 50 7.76 -5.15 -2.11
N GLY A 51 7.65 -6.47 -2.14
CA GLY A 51 6.72 -7.21 -3.00
C GLY A 51 5.30 -7.36 -2.47
N ASN A 52 5.01 -7.09 -1.18
CA ASN A 52 3.77 -7.51 -0.54
C ASN A 52 2.98 -6.42 0.20
N THR A 53 3.26 -5.14 0.02
CA THR A 53 2.33 -4.10 0.45
C THR A 53 1.19 -4.03 -0.56
N GLN A 54 0.18 -4.89 -0.40
CA GLN A 54 -1.13 -4.65 -1.01
C GLN A 54 -1.70 -3.38 -0.36
N TYR A 55 -1.52 -2.28 -1.03
CA TYR A 55 -2.07 -1.01 -0.60
C TYR A 55 -3.58 -1.06 -0.83
N TYR A 56 -4.36 -0.99 0.24
CA TYR A 56 -5.81 -0.76 0.15
C TYR A 56 -6.01 0.73 -0.10
N LEU A 57 -6.53 1.04 -1.28
CA LEU A 57 -6.89 2.41 -1.63
C LEU A 57 -8.39 2.62 -1.38
N THR A 58 -8.73 3.77 -0.88
CA THR A 58 -10.12 4.24 -0.92
C THR A 58 -10.47 4.70 -2.34
N ILE A 59 -11.76 4.73 -2.68
CA ILE A 59 -12.21 5.23 -3.98
C ILE A 59 -11.77 6.69 -4.17
N ASN A 60 -11.80 7.48 -3.09
CA ASN A 60 -11.35 8.87 -3.14
C ASN A 60 -9.87 8.99 -3.50
N GLU A 61 -9.01 8.17 -2.92
CA GLU A 61 -7.57 8.16 -3.21
C GLU A 61 -7.30 7.72 -4.65
N LEU A 62 -7.98 6.67 -5.11
CA LEU A 62 -7.87 6.18 -6.48
C LEU A 62 -8.24 7.27 -7.51
N LEU A 63 -9.36 7.95 -7.30
CA LEU A 63 -9.85 9.00 -8.21
C LEU A 63 -9.06 10.30 -8.10
N SER A 64 -8.39 10.57 -6.99
CA SER A 64 -7.57 11.77 -6.79
C SER A 64 -6.17 11.65 -7.40
N ASN A 65 -5.70 10.44 -7.67
CA ASN A 65 -4.37 10.19 -8.23
C ASN A 65 -4.42 9.23 -9.44
N PRO A 66 -5.07 9.63 -10.55
CA PRO A 66 -5.25 8.78 -11.73
C PRO A 66 -3.94 8.41 -12.44
N GLY A 67 -2.84 9.09 -12.13
CA GLY A 67 -1.49 8.77 -12.64
C GLY A 67 -0.66 7.87 -11.71
N GLY A 68 -1.19 7.51 -10.55
CA GLY A 68 -0.54 6.61 -9.61
C GLY A 68 -0.59 5.14 -10.03
N GLN A 69 -0.58 4.22 -9.08
CA GLN A 69 -0.74 2.79 -9.35
C GLN A 69 -2.18 2.51 -9.80
N THR A 70 -2.41 2.54 -11.11
CA THR A 70 -3.73 2.24 -11.72
C THR A 70 -3.89 0.75 -12.00
N GLN A 71 -2.82 -0.04 -11.90
CA GLN A 71 -2.82 -1.48 -12.18
C GLN A 71 -2.64 -2.29 -10.92
N ASN A 72 -3.45 -3.34 -10.79
CA ASN A 72 -3.39 -4.31 -9.69
C ASN A 72 -3.54 -3.67 -8.29
N VAL A 73 -4.42 -2.67 -8.19
CA VAL A 73 -4.78 -2.03 -6.92
C VAL A 73 -5.94 -2.76 -6.26
N ARG A 74 -5.97 -2.73 -4.94
CA ARG A 74 -7.07 -3.27 -4.13
C ARG A 74 -7.86 -2.13 -3.51
N ILE A 75 -9.15 -2.08 -3.82
CA ILE A 75 -10.06 -1.04 -3.33
C ILE A 75 -11.19 -1.65 -2.52
N SER A 76 -11.78 -0.84 -1.64
CA SER A 76 -12.97 -1.19 -0.87
C SER A 76 -14.04 -0.12 -1.04
N GLY A 77 -15.29 -0.56 -1.14
CA GLY A 77 -16.46 0.33 -1.24
C GLY A 77 -17.74 -0.38 -0.83
N VAL A 78 -18.83 0.37 -0.69
CA VAL A 78 -20.17 -0.17 -0.45
C VAL A 78 -20.92 -0.30 -1.76
N VAL A 79 -21.58 -1.43 -1.97
CA VAL A 79 -22.36 -1.72 -3.19
C VAL A 79 -23.67 -0.92 -3.17
N LEU A 80 -23.96 -0.25 -4.28
CA LEU A 80 -25.26 0.37 -4.52
C LEU A 80 -26.16 -0.62 -5.26
N GLY A 81 -27.05 -1.28 -4.54
CA GLY A 81 -27.85 -2.40 -5.03
C GLY A 81 -28.68 -2.08 -6.27
N SER A 82 -29.21 -0.84 -6.37
CA SER A 82 -30.00 -0.38 -7.52
C SER A 82 -29.22 -0.32 -8.84
N THR A 83 -27.89 -0.33 -8.78
CA THR A 83 -27.01 -0.22 -9.96
C THR A 83 -26.54 -1.56 -10.49
N ILE A 84 -26.86 -2.66 -9.79
CA ILE A 84 -26.39 -4.01 -10.15
C ILE A 84 -27.04 -4.46 -11.47
N GLN A 85 -26.22 -4.76 -12.45
CA GLN A 85 -26.62 -5.31 -13.75
C GLN A 85 -25.74 -6.51 -14.07
N TYR A 86 -26.38 -7.59 -14.52
CA TYR A 86 -25.69 -8.79 -14.93
C TYR A 86 -26.12 -9.21 -16.34
N ASP A 87 -25.14 -9.28 -17.23
CA ASP A 87 -25.34 -9.80 -18.58
C ASP A 87 -24.86 -11.26 -18.62
N SER A 88 -25.79 -12.16 -18.69
CA SER A 88 -25.51 -13.61 -18.75
C SER A 88 -24.90 -14.06 -20.08
N THR A 89 -25.05 -13.25 -21.15
CA THR A 89 -24.51 -13.58 -22.48
C THR A 89 -23.00 -13.36 -22.54
N THR A 90 -22.56 -12.25 -21.94
CA THR A 90 -21.14 -11.90 -21.86
C THR A 90 -20.49 -12.31 -20.55
N ASN A 91 -21.28 -12.83 -19.60
CA ASN A 91 -20.87 -13.16 -18.24
C ASN A 91 -20.22 -11.96 -17.53
N THR A 92 -20.78 -10.77 -17.76
CA THR A 92 -20.27 -9.50 -17.25
C THR A 92 -21.21 -8.93 -16.18
N LEU A 93 -20.64 -8.65 -15.02
CA LEU A 93 -21.31 -8.02 -13.90
C LEU A 93 -20.86 -6.56 -13.82
N THR A 94 -21.82 -5.62 -13.82
CA THR A 94 -21.55 -4.20 -13.60
C THR A 94 -22.35 -3.68 -12.42
N PHE A 95 -21.74 -2.83 -11.61
CA PHE A 95 -22.39 -2.17 -10.48
C PHE A 95 -21.59 -0.95 -10.06
N GLU A 96 -22.15 -0.12 -9.21
CA GLU A 96 -21.44 1.02 -8.63
C GLU A 96 -21.19 0.79 -7.15
N VAL A 97 -20.10 1.37 -6.68
CA VAL A 97 -19.72 1.39 -5.28
C VAL A 97 -19.48 2.81 -4.82
N ALA A 98 -19.92 3.13 -3.60
CA ALA A 98 -19.63 4.39 -2.95
C ALA A 98 -18.40 4.28 -2.03
N ASN A 99 -17.74 5.41 -1.82
CA ASN A 99 -16.54 5.49 -0.98
C ASN A 99 -16.86 5.24 0.49
N ILE A 100 -16.03 4.42 1.13
CA ILE A 100 -16.03 4.22 2.58
C ILE A 100 -14.67 4.60 3.18
N PRO A 101 -14.61 5.01 4.46
CA PRO A 101 -13.35 5.26 5.14
C PRO A 101 -12.44 4.03 5.11
N GLY A 102 -11.14 4.23 4.91
CA GLY A 102 -10.14 3.15 4.89
C GLY A 102 -9.65 2.74 6.27
N ASP A 103 -9.90 3.55 7.30
CA ASP A 103 -9.40 3.32 8.65
C ASP A 103 -10.51 2.90 9.63
N ASN A 104 -10.20 1.92 10.46
CA ASN A 104 -11.13 1.36 11.44
C ASN A 104 -11.55 2.37 12.51
N ALA A 105 -10.67 3.31 12.89
CA ALA A 105 -10.99 4.29 13.92
C ALA A 105 -12.09 5.25 13.47
N THR A 106 -12.13 5.62 12.20
CA THR A 106 -13.23 6.41 11.62
C THR A 106 -14.51 5.59 11.52
N ILE A 107 -14.42 4.33 11.12
CA ILE A 107 -15.59 3.41 11.05
C ILE A 107 -16.22 3.22 12.43
N GLU A 108 -15.40 3.03 13.48
CA GLU A 108 -15.91 2.92 14.86
C GLU A 108 -16.59 4.20 15.35
N LYS A 109 -16.05 5.39 15.03
CA LYS A 109 -16.68 6.68 15.37
C LYS A 109 -18.02 6.88 14.65
N MET A 110 -18.21 6.27 13.49
CA MET A 110 -19.47 6.29 12.75
C MET A 110 -20.52 5.32 13.30
N GLY A 111 -20.19 4.55 14.35
CA GLY A 111 -21.09 3.56 14.94
C GLY A 111 -20.90 2.14 14.40
N GLY A 112 -19.73 1.84 13.85
CA GLY A 112 -19.35 0.53 13.33
C GLY A 112 -19.55 0.40 11.82
N LEU A 113 -19.11 -0.75 11.29
CA LEU A 113 -19.06 -0.98 9.86
C LEU A 113 -20.46 -0.95 9.20
N ALA A 114 -21.46 -1.55 9.85
CA ALA A 114 -22.82 -1.58 9.31
C ALA A 114 -23.41 -0.17 9.12
N THR A 115 -23.25 0.70 10.12
CA THR A 115 -23.68 2.10 10.05
C THR A 115 -22.92 2.88 8.98
N ALA A 116 -21.60 2.67 8.89
CA ALA A 116 -20.76 3.33 7.89
C ALA A 116 -21.17 2.93 6.45
N LEU A 117 -21.46 1.64 6.22
CA LEU A 117 -21.93 1.14 4.92
C LEU A 117 -23.31 1.69 4.57
N HIS A 118 -24.26 1.66 5.50
CA HIS A 118 -25.61 2.22 5.29
C HIS A 118 -25.56 3.72 4.98
N THR A 119 -24.78 4.48 5.75
CA THR A 119 -24.59 5.91 5.52
C THR A 119 -23.98 6.18 4.13
N ALA A 120 -22.95 5.42 3.78
CA ALA A 120 -22.30 5.60 2.48
C ALA A 120 -23.17 5.15 1.29
N ALA A 121 -24.03 4.16 1.46
CA ALA A 121 -24.97 3.72 0.42
C ALA A 121 -26.10 4.74 0.17
N THR A 122 -26.47 5.51 1.20
CA THR A 122 -27.57 6.49 1.12
C THR A 122 -27.11 7.91 0.81
N ASP A 123 -25.83 8.21 0.98
CA ASP A 123 -25.27 9.55 0.74
C ASP A 123 -24.87 9.73 -0.73
N SER A 124 -25.73 10.37 -1.51
CA SER A 124 -25.49 10.67 -2.92
C SER A 124 -24.37 11.71 -3.17
N SER A 125 -23.86 12.36 -2.12
CA SER A 125 -22.76 13.32 -2.25
C SER A 125 -21.39 12.66 -2.33
N LEU A 126 -21.29 11.39 -1.95
CA LEU A 126 -20.06 10.62 -2.01
C LEU A 126 -19.66 10.29 -3.45
N LYS A 127 -18.37 10.14 -3.67
CA LYS A 127 -17.88 9.68 -4.97
C LYS A 127 -18.25 8.22 -5.21
N HIS A 128 -18.83 7.96 -6.38
CA HIS A 128 -19.15 6.63 -6.86
C HIS A 128 -18.11 6.18 -7.88
N LEU A 129 -17.88 4.88 -7.95
CA LEU A 129 -17.01 4.26 -8.93
C LEU A 129 -17.74 3.09 -9.60
N LYS A 130 -17.80 3.14 -10.92
CA LYS A 130 -18.38 2.06 -11.72
C LYS A 130 -17.40 0.89 -11.81
N ILE A 131 -17.88 -0.30 -11.50
CA ILE A 131 -17.12 -1.55 -11.51
C ILE A 131 -17.60 -2.41 -12.68
N SER A 132 -16.65 -3.04 -13.34
CA SER A 132 -16.90 -4.10 -14.33
C SER A 132 -16.13 -5.36 -13.89
N TYR A 133 -16.84 -6.44 -13.65
CA TYR A 133 -16.27 -7.72 -13.25
C TYR A 133 -16.66 -8.81 -14.25
N GLN A 134 -15.68 -9.55 -14.73
CA GLN A 134 -15.88 -10.67 -15.63
C GLN A 134 -16.05 -11.96 -14.82
N GLY A 135 -17.29 -12.42 -14.67
CA GLY A 135 -17.58 -13.62 -13.90
C GLY A 135 -19.06 -13.72 -13.51
N SER A 136 -19.44 -14.84 -12.92
CA SER A 136 -20.80 -15.05 -12.44
C SER A 136 -21.15 -14.07 -11.30
N ARG A 137 -22.43 -13.70 -11.24
CA ARG A 137 -22.93 -12.89 -10.13
C ARG A 137 -22.83 -13.66 -8.81
N PRO A 138 -22.07 -13.16 -7.80
CA PRO A 138 -22.03 -13.80 -6.49
C PRO A 138 -23.36 -13.60 -5.73
N ASP A 139 -23.81 -14.60 -4.97
CA ASP A 139 -25.03 -14.55 -4.16
C ASP A 139 -25.03 -13.45 -3.10
N LEU A 140 -23.83 -13.10 -2.58
CA LEU A 140 -23.66 -12.06 -1.56
C LEU A 140 -23.65 -10.64 -2.13
N LEU A 141 -23.78 -10.47 -3.47
CA LEU A 141 -23.83 -9.16 -4.08
C LEU A 141 -25.22 -8.56 -3.92
N ASN A 142 -25.40 -7.81 -2.86
CA ASN A 142 -26.63 -7.12 -2.50
C ASN A 142 -26.34 -5.67 -2.15
N ASP A 143 -27.41 -4.91 -1.94
CA ASP A 143 -27.32 -3.55 -1.45
C ASP A 143 -26.59 -3.50 -0.09
N GLU A 144 -25.81 -2.43 0.13
CA GLU A 144 -25.03 -2.20 1.35
C GLU A 144 -23.94 -3.27 1.65
N ALA A 145 -23.70 -4.22 0.75
CA ALA A 145 -22.59 -5.15 0.90
C ALA A 145 -21.24 -4.41 0.78
N GLN A 146 -20.29 -4.73 1.63
CA GLN A 146 -18.92 -4.29 1.43
C GLN A 146 -18.27 -5.11 0.31
N ALA A 147 -17.88 -4.44 -0.77
CA ALA A 147 -17.11 -5.04 -1.84
C ALA A 147 -15.62 -4.68 -1.71
N ILE A 148 -14.77 -5.70 -1.78
CA ILE A 148 -13.32 -5.56 -1.86
C ILE A 148 -12.92 -6.11 -3.22
N MET A 149 -12.30 -5.27 -4.04
CA MET A 149 -12.00 -5.59 -5.43
C MET A 149 -10.53 -5.38 -5.72
N THR A 150 -9.94 -6.28 -6.47
CA THR A 150 -8.58 -6.14 -7.02
C THR A 150 -8.68 -5.98 -8.53
N GLY A 151 -8.00 -4.99 -9.09
CA GLY A 151 -8.09 -4.72 -10.51
C GLY A 151 -7.35 -3.46 -10.94
N SER A 152 -7.82 -2.84 -12.02
CA SER A 152 -7.23 -1.63 -12.59
C SER A 152 -8.28 -0.61 -12.97
N LEU A 153 -7.96 0.68 -12.82
CA LEU A 153 -8.78 1.77 -13.31
C LEU A 153 -8.49 2.01 -14.79
N GLY A 154 -9.53 1.89 -15.62
CA GLY A 154 -9.47 2.20 -17.03
C GLY A 154 -9.44 3.71 -17.31
N SER A 155 -8.99 4.08 -18.50
CA SER A 155 -9.02 5.48 -18.97
C SER A 155 -10.43 6.04 -19.17
N ASP A 156 -11.44 5.18 -19.21
CA ASP A 156 -12.86 5.47 -19.28
C ASP A 156 -13.51 5.72 -17.92
N GLY A 157 -12.72 5.64 -16.83
CA GLY A 157 -13.19 5.82 -15.46
C GLY A 157 -13.91 4.61 -14.87
N ILE A 158 -13.90 3.47 -15.56
CA ILE A 158 -14.44 2.20 -15.07
C ILE A 158 -13.32 1.40 -14.41
N PHE A 159 -13.62 0.82 -13.25
CA PHE A 159 -12.68 -0.09 -12.59
C PHE A 159 -12.93 -1.53 -13.04
N TYR A 160 -11.96 -2.11 -13.71
CA TYR A 160 -11.99 -3.48 -14.21
C TYR A 160 -11.44 -4.41 -13.13
N ALA A 161 -12.35 -5.09 -12.45
CA ALA A 161 -12.01 -5.99 -11.35
C ALA A 161 -11.68 -7.39 -11.86
N ASN A 162 -10.55 -7.94 -11.41
CA ASN A 162 -10.14 -9.32 -11.65
C ASN A 162 -10.58 -10.24 -10.50
N GLU A 163 -10.73 -9.66 -9.29
CA GLU A 163 -11.14 -10.35 -8.08
C GLU A 163 -12.23 -9.53 -7.38
N LEU A 164 -13.26 -10.21 -6.89
CA LEU A 164 -14.36 -9.62 -6.15
C LEU A 164 -14.62 -10.44 -4.89
N LEU A 165 -14.40 -9.83 -3.73
CA LEU A 165 -14.71 -10.37 -2.42
C LEU A 165 -15.83 -9.54 -1.80
N LEU A 166 -16.87 -10.19 -1.28
CA LEU A 166 -18.01 -9.55 -0.65
C LEU A 166 -18.09 -9.91 0.82
N LYS A 167 -18.40 -8.92 1.65
CA LYS A 167 -18.66 -9.08 3.07
C LYS A 167 -20.01 -8.46 3.39
N CYS A 168 -20.91 -9.23 4.02
CA CYS A 168 -22.15 -8.71 4.56
C CYS A 168 -21.97 -8.41 6.05
N PRO A 169 -22.17 -7.17 6.51
CA PRO A 169 -21.95 -6.78 7.90
C PRO A 169 -22.81 -7.54 8.88
N SER A 170 -24.07 -7.83 8.52
CA SER A 170 -25.06 -8.50 9.39
C SER A 170 -24.70 -9.94 9.81
N ARG A 171 -23.76 -10.60 9.15
CA ARG A 171 -23.31 -11.96 9.52
C ARG A 171 -22.21 -12.00 10.56
N TYR A 172 -21.56 -10.87 10.83
CA TYR A 172 -20.42 -10.82 11.75
C TYR A 172 -20.81 -10.29 13.15
N GLU A 173 -21.89 -9.53 13.27
CA GLU A 173 -22.38 -9.03 14.56
C GLU A 173 -23.09 -10.12 15.37
N ASP A 174 -23.73 -11.11 14.74
CA ASP A 174 -24.40 -12.23 15.41
C ASP A 174 -23.44 -13.34 15.92
N SER A 175 -22.14 -13.26 15.62
CA SER A 175 -21.18 -14.33 15.97
C SER A 175 -20.25 -14.01 17.13
N LEU A 176 -20.46 -12.92 17.86
CA LEU A 176 -19.78 -12.71 19.13
C LEU A 176 -20.48 -13.55 20.19
N PRO A 177 -19.88 -14.66 20.69
CA PRO A 177 -20.44 -15.35 21.83
C PRO A 177 -20.45 -14.36 22.99
N ALA A 178 -21.64 -14.14 23.58
CA ALA A 178 -21.78 -13.42 24.81
C ALA A 178 -20.82 -14.06 25.83
N GLN A 179 -19.73 -13.37 26.16
CA GLN A 179 -18.85 -13.79 27.22
C GLN A 179 -19.70 -13.70 28.50
N ALA A 180 -20.13 -14.85 28.98
CA ALA A 180 -20.78 -14.98 30.26
C ALA A 180 -19.82 -14.45 31.31
N GLY A 181 -20.13 -13.26 31.82
CA GLY A 181 -19.48 -12.74 33.03
C GLY A 181 -19.81 -13.65 34.21
N THR A 182 -18.80 -14.20 34.83
CA THR A 182 -18.82 -14.71 36.21
C THR A 182 -17.99 -13.78 37.07
#